data_5beede27d48fdd8cfed27d53c355c2c0
#
_entry.id   5beede27d48fdd8cfed27d53c355c2c0
#
_cell.length_a   1.000
_cell.length_b   1.000
_cell.length_c   1.000
_cell.angle_alpha   90.00
_cell.angle_beta   90.00
_cell.angle_gamma   90.00
#
_symmetry.space_group_name_H-M   'P 1'
#
loop_
_entity.id
_entity.type
_entity.pdbx_description
1 polymer ?
#
loop_
_entity_poly.entity_id
_entity_poly.type
_entity_poly.pdbx_seq_one_letter_code
_entity_poly.pdbx_strand_id
1 'polypeptide(L)'
;PSATKVEWKALIDYYFEVDGGLNAIEKAVDLASEEMGESPKTKRKVVIGIPEPITNERYSDPKSSTVYWGKVAGKELDFSNTADRLAACQWYIDEITERFRDKKYKNIELVGFYWVAEKAKHTRDLMSKLGTYLKGKDLTFNWIPYYNADGYSEWKSFGFDVAYLQPNYFFNDAIPESRLDEACDLAKRHKMGMEIEFDGNALESNGRGYKLENY
;
A
#
# COMPACT_ATOMS: atom_id res chain seq x y z
N PRO A 1 19.08 7.22 -6.71
CA PRO A 1 18.16 8.13 -7.40
C PRO A 1 16.72 7.75 -7.05
N SER A 2 15.85 8.73 -6.97
CA SER A 2 14.43 8.48 -6.71
C SER A 2 13.77 7.90 -7.96
N ALA A 3 12.72 7.10 -7.75
CA ALA A 3 11.97 6.50 -8.84
C ALA A 3 11.25 7.57 -9.68
N THR A 4 11.37 7.46 -10.99
CA THR A 4 10.70 8.30 -11.99
C THR A 4 9.44 7.57 -12.55
N LYS A 5 8.78 8.19 -13.51
CA LYS A 5 7.66 7.55 -14.23
C LYS A 5 8.04 6.22 -14.87
N VAL A 6 9.30 6.07 -15.27
CA VAL A 6 9.77 4.83 -15.91
C VAL A 6 9.73 3.67 -14.93
N GLU A 7 10.21 3.87 -13.70
CA GLU A 7 10.18 2.84 -12.66
C GLU A 7 8.75 2.58 -12.17
N TRP A 8 7.92 3.62 -12.06
CA TRP A 8 6.51 3.43 -11.72
C TRP A 8 5.76 2.65 -12.78
N LYS A 9 6.07 2.91 -14.06
CA LYS A 9 5.51 2.12 -15.16
C LYS A 9 5.98 0.66 -15.11
N ALA A 10 7.27 0.44 -14.84
CA ALA A 10 7.81 -0.92 -14.70
C ALA A 10 7.13 -1.70 -13.56
N LEU A 11 6.80 -1.03 -12.44
CA LEU A 11 6.04 -1.64 -11.35
C LEU A 11 4.61 -2.02 -11.81
N ILE A 12 3.95 -1.15 -12.58
CA ILE A 12 2.64 -1.48 -13.16
C ILE A 12 2.78 -2.67 -14.10
N ASP A 13 3.78 -2.66 -15.00
CA ASP A 13 4.01 -3.76 -15.95
C ASP A 13 4.22 -5.09 -15.22
N TYR A 14 4.97 -5.10 -14.12
CA TYR A 14 5.17 -6.28 -13.26
C TYR A 14 3.84 -6.85 -12.69
N TYR A 15 2.90 -6.00 -12.26
CA TYR A 15 1.60 -6.49 -11.79
C TYR A 15 0.80 -7.24 -12.87
N PHE A 16 1.02 -6.93 -14.13
CA PHE A 16 0.28 -7.49 -15.27
C PHE A 16 1.11 -8.47 -16.12
N GLU A 17 2.28 -8.91 -15.65
CA GLU A 17 3.06 -9.95 -16.31
C GLU A 17 2.28 -11.26 -16.48
N VAL A 18 2.59 -12.01 -17.56
CA VAL A 18 1.82 -13.20 -17.96
C VAL A 18 1.76 -14.27 -16.87
N ASP A 19 2.88 -14.54 -16.21
CA ASP A 19 3.01 -15.60 -15.18
C ASP A 19 3.29 -15.02 -13.79
N GLY A 20 3.08 -13.72 -13.59
CA GLY A 20 3.35 -13.01 -12.35
C GLY A 20 2.22 -12.10 -11.90
N GLY A 21 2.42 -11.44 -10.78
CA GLY A 21 1.50 -10.45 -10.24
C GLY A 21 0.05 -10.91 -10.18
N LEU A 22 -0.84 -10.13 -10.76
CA LEU A 22 -2.29 -10.38 -10.72
C LEU A 22 -2.71 -11.61 -11.53
N ASN A 23 -2.00 -11.94 -12.61
CA ASN A 23 -2.30 -13.12 -13.42
C ASN A 23 -1.98 -14.40 -12.64
N ALA A 24 -0.94 -14.41 -11.81
CA ALA A 24 -0.63 -15.55 -10.95
C ALA A 24 -1.71 -15.76 -9.89
N ILE A 25 -2.25 -14.67 -9.30
CA ILE A 25 -3.35 -14.76 -8.33
C ILE A 25 -4.61 -15.29 -9.02
N GLU A 26 -4.98 -14.78 -10.19
CA GLU A 26 -6.13 -15.27 -10.96
C GLU A 26 -6.03 -16.77 -11.21
N LYS A 27 -4.87 -17.24 -11.68
CA LYS A 27 -4.59 -18.67 -11.95
C LYS A 27 -4.61 -19.51 -10.68
N ALA A 28 -4.06 -19.01 -9.58
CA ALA A 28 -4.05 -19.71 -8.30
C ALA A 28 -5.48 -19.97 -7.76
N VAL A 29 -6.39 -19.01 -7.96
CA VAL A 29 -7.81 -19.18 -7.59
C VAL A 29 -8.49 -20.23 -8.47
N ASP A 30 -8.20 -20.28 -9.77
CA ASP A 30 -8.71 -21.31 -10.66
C ASP A 30 -8.22 -22.72 -10.21
N LEU A 31 -6.91 -22.88 -10.00
CA LEU A 31 -6.33 -24.16 -9.55
C LEU A 31 -6.90 -24.62 -8.21
N ALA A 32 -7.02 -23.72 -7.24
CA ALA A 32 -7.62 -24.05 -5.95
C ALA A 32 -9.09 -24.48 -6.10
N SER A 33 -9.83 -23.82 -6.98
CA SER A 33 -11.24 -24.17 -7.27
C SER A 33 -11.37 -25.55 -7.90
N GLU A 34 -10.48 -25.90 -8.82
CA GLU A 34 -10.44 -27.23 -9.42
C GLU A 34 -10.12 -28.30 -8.37
N GLU A 35 -9.12 -28.09 -7.52
CA GLU A 35 -8.72 -29.00 -6.46
C GLU A 35 -9.83 -29.22 -5.41
N MET A 36 -10.52 -28.15 -5.04
CA MET A 36 -11.63 -28.19 -4.07
C MET A 36 -12.95 -28.69 -4.67
N GLY A 37 -13.06 -28.76 -5.99
CA GLY A 37 -14.29 -29.13 -6.68
C GLY A 37 -15.42 -28.07 -6.58
N GLU A 38 -15.10 -26.84 -6.16
CA GLU A 38 -16.06 -25.74 -6.10
C GLU A 38 -15.45 -24.40 -6.50
N SER A 39 -16.23 -23.57 -7.15
CA SER A 39 -15.81 -22.21 -7.50
C SER A 39 -16.10 -21.22 -6.36
N PRO A 40 -15.26 -20.17 -6.18
CA PRO A 40 -15.51 -19.15 -5.18
C PRO A 40 -16.84 -18.44 -5.45
N LYS A 41 -17.63 -18.23 -4.40
CA LYS A 41 -18.91 -17.50 -4.48
C LYS A 41 -18.76 -16.01 -4.81
N THR A 42 -17.59 -15.46 -4.49
CA THR A 42 -17.26 -14.03 -4.70
C THR A 42 -15.83 -13.92 -5.23
N LYS A 43 -15.57 -12.89 -6.01
CA LYS A 43 -14.21 -12.56 -6.44
C LYS A 43 -13.32 -12.24 -5.23
N ARG A 44 -12.04 -12.56 -5.34
CA ARG A 44 -11.04 -12.15 -4.36
C ARG A 44 -10.74 -10.67 -4.53
N LYS A 45 -10.81 -9.93 -3.44
CA LYS A 45 -10.57 -8.49 -3.44
C LYS A 45 -9.08 -8.21 -3.48
N VAL A 46 -8.67 -7.32 -4.38
CA VAL A 46 -7.29 -6.88 -4.54
C VAL A 46 -7.18 -5.41 -4.19
N VAL A 47 -6.14 -5.07 -3.44
CA VAL A 47 -5.73 -3.71 -3.11
C VAL A 47 -4.28 -3.55 -3.59
N ILE A 48 -3.97 -2.48 -4.32
CA ILE A 48 -2.65 -2.24 -4.91
C ILE A 48 -1.98 -1.04 -4.25
N GLY A 49 -0.68 -1.17 -3.95
CA GLY A 49 0.10 -0.09 -3.35
C GLY A 49 0.32 1.09 -4.29
N ILE A 50 0.13 2.32 -3.80
CA ILE A 50 0.52 3.53 -4.50
C ILE A 50 1.93 3.90 -4.05
N PRO A 51 2.92 3.99 -4.96
CA PRO A 51 4.25 4.45 -4.61
C PRO A 51 4.22 5.87 -4.04
N GLU A 52 4.99 6.10 -2.98
CA GLU A 52 5.11 7.44 -2.43
C GLU A 52 5.89 8.37 -3.38
N PRO A 53 5.33 9.54 -3.75
CA PRO A 53 6.05 10.53 -4.52
C PRO A 53 7.07 11.26 -3.63
N ILE A 54 8.26 10.65 -3.53
CA ILE A 54 9.34 11.06 -2.61
C ILE A 54 9.99 12.34 -3.09
N THR A 55 10.17 13.31 -2.17
CA THR A 55 10.90 14.54 -2.40
C THR A 55 12.34 14.47 -1.82
N ASN A 56 13.23 15.31 -2.29
CA ASN A 56 14.60 15.42 -1.82
C ASN A 56 14.76 15.57 -0.31
N GLU A 57 13.90 16.35 0.29
CA GLU A 57 13.98 16.72 1.70
C GLU A 57 13.90 15.52 2.64
N ARG A 58 13.35 14.39 2.17
CA ARG A 58 13.17 13.21 3.00
C ARG A 58 14.47 12.46 3.29
N TYR A 59 15.42 12.43 2.37
CA TYR A 59 16.57 11.54 2.43
C TYR A 59 17.91 12.24 2.57
N SER A 60 17.97 13.54 2.63
CA SER A 60 19.21 14.31 2.74
C SER A 60 20.30 13.95 1.70
N ASP A 61 19.93 13.19 0.66
CA ASP A 61 20.80 12.79 -0.43
C ASP A 61 20.57 13.67 -1.65
N PRO A 62 21.51 14.54 -2.03
CA PRO A 62 21.36 15.38 -3.21
C PRO A 62 21.15 14.62 -4.51
N LYS A 63 21.53 13.32 -4.53
CA LYS A 63 21.35 12.43 -5.69
C LYS A 63 19.97 11.79 -5.75
N SER A 64 19.19 11.86 -4.67
CA SER A 64 17.83 11.35 -4.60
C SER A 64 16.77 12.36 -5.03
N SER A 65 17.18 13.42 -5.75
CA SER A 65 16.27 14.47 -6.25
C SER A 65 15.22 13.88 -7.19
N THR A 66 13.98 14.14 -6.88
CA THR A 66 12.82 13.87 -7.73
C THR A 66 12.16 15.13 -8.20
N VAL A 67 12.94 16.16 -8.44
CA VAL A 67 12.43 17.40 -9.03
C VAL A 67 11.69 17.06 -10.31
N TYR A 68 12.35 16.37 -11.24
CA TYR A 68 11.71 15.86 -12.45
C TYR A 68 11.33 14.37 -12.29
N TRP A 69 10.04 14.05 -12.44
CA TRP A 69 9.56 12.68 -12.36
C TRP A 69 9.20 12.07 -13.73
N GLY A 70 8.65 12.87 -14.63
CA GLY A 70 8.21 12.43 -15.95
C GLY A 70 7.12 13.33 -16.50
N LYS A 71 6.45 12.90 -17.59
CA LYS A 71 5.37 13.67 -18.24
C LYS A 71 4.03 12.95 -18.09
N VAL A 72 2.97 13.74 -17.78
CA VAL A 72 1.57 13.31 -17.84
C VAL A 72 0.80 14.32 -18.69
N ALA A 73 0.09 13.83 -19.71
CA ALA A 73 -0.68 14.65 -20.65
C ALA A 73 0.14 15.85 -21.24
N GLY A 74 1.42 15.60 -21.55
CA GLY A 74 2.34 16.58 -22.11
C GLY A 74 3.00 17.54 -21.12
N LYS A 75 2.53 17.61 -19.86
CA LYS A 75 3.11 18.41 -18.79
C LYS A 75 4.23 17.65 -18.07
N GLU A 76 5.38 18.26 -17.88
CA GLU A 76 6.44 17.77 -17.00
C GLU A 76 6.02 17.94 -15.54
N LEU A 77 6.23 16.90 -14.74
CA LEU A 77 5.90 16.88 -13.31
C LEU A 77 7.16 17.01 -12.46
N ASP A 78 7.07 17.90 -11.46
CA ASP A 78 8.10 18.22 -10.49
C ASP A 78 7.57 17.90 -9.08
N PHE A 79 8.19 16.98 -8.37
CA PHE A 79 7.73 16.53 -7.05
C PHE A 79 7.98 17.54 -5.91
N SER A 80 8.66 18.65 -6.15
CA SER A 80 8.64 19.80 -5.24
C SER A 80 7.23 20.43 -5.15
N ASN A 81 6.37 20.17 -6.14
CA ASN A 81 5.01 20.68 -6.23
C ASN A 81 3.98 19.60 -5.86
N THR A 82 3.14 19.88 -4.85
CA THR A 82 2.08 18.98 -4.41
C THR A 82 1.08 18.60 -5.52
N ALA A 83 0.73 19.55 -6.40
CA ALA A 83 -0.19 19.28 -7.51
C ALA A 83 0.41 18.29 -8.51
N ASP A 84 1.72 18.33 -8.73
CA ASP A 84 2.41 17.42 -9.63
C ASP A 84 2.57 16.03 -8.99
N ARG A 85 2.82 15.94 -7.67
CA ARG A 85 2.77 14.68 -6.91
C ARG A 85 1.39 14.03 -7.00
N LEU A 86 0.33 14.82 -6.84
CA LEU A 86 -1.05 14.35 -7.00
C LEU A 86 -1.29 13.82 -8.40
N ALA A 87 -0.88 14.55 -9.43
CA ALA A 87 -1.07 14.15 -10.83
C ALA A 87 -0.33 12.83 -11.16
N ALA A 88 0.85 12.60 -10.59
CA ALA A 88 1.58 11.34 -10.75
C ALA A 88 0.83 10.16 -10.11
N CYS A 89 0.32 10.33 -8.89
CA CYS A 89 -0.47 9.30 -8.21
C CYS A 89 -1.79 9.03 -8.96
N GLN A 90 -2.47 10.05 -9.45
CA GLN A 90 -3.69 9.90 -10.25
C GLN A 90 -3.42 9.14 -11.55
N TRP A 91 -2.34 9.48 -12.26
CA TRP A 91 -1.92 8.74 -13.43
C TRP A 91 -1.68 7.25 -13.12
N TYR A 92 -1.01 6.94 -12.01
CA TYR A 92 -0.74 5.57 -11.59
C TYR A 92 -2.03 4.79 -11.30
N ILE A 93 -2.96 5.41 -10.58
CA ILE A 93 -4.28 4.83 -10.25
C ILE A 93 -5.07 4.57 -11.54
N ASP A 94 -5.10 5.54 -12.46
CA ASP A 94 -5.84 5.43 -13.72
C ASP A 94 -5.28 4.31 -14.60
N GLU A 95 -3.97 4.28 -14.78
CA GLU A 95 -3.27 3.27 -15.58
C GLU A 95 -3.56 1.84 -15.07
N ILE A 96 -3.50 1.63 -13.75
CA ILE A 96 -3.83 0.34 -13.15
C ILE A 96 -5.31 0.00 -13.32
N THR A 97 -6.19 0.95 -13.05
CA THR A 97 -7.64 0.73 -13.13
C THR A 97 -8.07 0.37 -14.55
N GLU A 98 -7.51 1.05 -15.56
CA GLU A 98 -7.78 0.75 -16.97
C GLU A 98 -7.27 -0.63 -17.35
N ARG A 99 -6.02 -0.96 -17.03
CA ARG A 99 -5.45 -2.27 -17.34
C ARG A 99 -6.19 -3.40 -16.62
N PHE A 100 -6.57 -3.20 -15.37
CA PHE A 100 -7.32 -4.19 -14.61
C PHE A 100 -8.69 -4.45 -15.26
N ARG A 101 -9.41 -3.40 -15.66
CA ARG A 101 -10.68 -3.50 -16.39
C ARG A 101 -10.52 -4.26 -17.73
N ASP A 102 -9.46 -3.95 -18.48
CA ASP A 102 -9.23 -4.54 -19.80
C ASP A 102 -8.87 -6.02 -19.72
N LYS A 103 -8.23 -6.47 -18.64
CA LYS A 103 -7.93 -7.89 -18.39
C LYS A 103 -9.17 -8.75 -18.15
N LYS A 104 -10.27 -8.17 -17.65
CA LYS A 104 -11.54 -8.87 -17.39
C LYS A 104 -11.38 -10.11 -16.52
N TYR A 105 -10.60 -10.01 -15.44
CA TYR A 105 -10.38 -11.10 -14.51
C TYR A 105 -11.70 -11.70 -14.01
N LYS A 106 -11.74 -13.03 -13.95
CA LYS A 106 -12.92 -13.81 -13.51
C LYS A 106 -13.00 -13.92 -12.00
N ASN A 107 -11.86 -14.15 -11.35
CA ASN A 107 -11.78 -14.53 -9.94
C ASN A 107 -11.32 -13.42 -9.01
N ILE A 108 -10.74 -12.34 -9.54
CA ILE A 108 -10.27 -11.20 -8.75
C ILE A 108 -10.96 -9.90 -9.15
N GLU A 109 -11.04 -8.96 -8.21
CA GLU A 109 -11.56 -7.61 -8.42
C GLU A 109 -10.70 -6.56 -7.73
N LEU A 110 -10.41 -5.45 -8.39
CA LEU A 110 -9.75 -4.31 -7.79
C LEU A 110 -10.76 -3.52 -6.97
N VAL A 111 -10.55 -3.45 -5.65
CA VAL A 111 -11.47 -2.75 -4.74
C VAL A 111 -10.88 -1.49 -4.14
N GLY A 112 -9.58 -1.26 -4.30
CA GLY A 112 -8.96 -0.07 -3.73
C GLY A 112 -7.45 -0.03 -3.88
N PHE A 113 -6.91 0.99 -3.23
CA PHE A 113 -5.48 1.23 -3.20
C PHE A 113 -4.97 1.38 -1.77
N TYR A 114 -3.71 1.02 -1.56
CA TYR A 114 -2.98 1.12 -0.31
C TYR A 114 -1.91 2.21 -0.41
N TRP A 115 -1.86 3.10 0.56
CA TRP A 115 -0.81 4.11 0.67
C TRP A 115 0.41 3.51 1.35
N VAL A 116 1.52 3.36 0.62
CA VAL A 116 2.69 2.62 1.10
C VAL A 116 3.53 3.38 2.14
N ALA A 117 3.42 4.72 2.23
CA ALA A 117 4.14 5.46 3.25
C ALA A 117 3.47 5.30 4.62
N GLU A 118 4.15 4.69 5.55
CA GLU A 118 3.63 4.32 6.88
C GLU A 118 3.49 5.49 7.85
N LYS A 119 3.84 6.73 7.44
CA LYS A 119 3.71 7.97 8.22
C LYS A 119 3.30 9.14 7.34
N ALA A 120 2.59 10.11 7.92
CA ALA A 120 2.01 11.23 7.18
C ALA A 120 2.96 12.41 6.96
N LYS A 121 4.10 12.46 7.63
CA LYS A 121 4.99 13.64 7.76
C LYS A 121 5.23 14.43 6.46
N HIS A 122 5.37 13.75 5.33
CA HIS A 122 5.70 14.37 4.03
C HIS A 122 4.55 14.37 3.03
N THR A 123 3.37 13.86 3.42
CA THR A 123 2.27 13.57 2.48
C THR A 123 0.90 14.01 2.98
N ARG A 124 0.82 14.73 4.12
CA ARG A 124 -0.44 15.21 4.72
C ARG A 124 -1.32 15.99 3.72
N ASP A 125 -0.70 16.84 2.91
CA ASP A 125 -1.34 17.66 1.90
C ASP A 125 -1.83 16.89 0.67
N LEU A 126 -1.36 15.67 0.50
CA LEU A 126 -1.64 14.81 -0.65
C LEU A 126 -2.76 13.78 -0.36
N MET A 127 -2.73 13.17 0.83
CA MET A 127 -3.58 12.03 1.15
C MET A 127 -5.08 12.32 1.05
N SER A 128 -5.57 13.45 1.59
CA SER A 128 -7.00 13.79 1.52
C SER A 128 -7.50 14.03 0.09
N LYS A 129 -6.62 14.56 -0.78
CA LYS A 129 -6.93 14.76 -2.20
C LYS A 129 -6.99 13.43 -2.94
N LEU A 130 -6.09 12.48 -2.61
CA LEU A 130 -6.13 11.12 -3.15
C LEU A 130 -7.35 10.35 -2.67
N GLY A 131 -7.70 10.44 -1.39
CA GLY A 131 -8.92 9.84 -0.85
C GLY A 131 -10.17 10.32 -1.59
N THR A 132 -10.29 11.64 -1.82
CA THR A 132 -11.37 12.20 -2.62
C THR A 132 -11.38 11.67 -4.05
N TYR A 133 -10.21 11.56 -4.67
CA TYR A 133 -10.05 11.02 -6.02
C TYR A 133 -10.49 9.56 -6.14
N LEU A 134 -10.04 8.71 -5.23
CA LEU A 134 -10.40 7.29 -5.18
C LEU A 134 -11.89 7.09 -4.91
N LYS A 135 -12.47 7.86 -4.00
CA LYS A 135 -13.90 7.85 -3.73
C LYS A 135 -14.72 8.19 -4.96
N GLY A 136 -14.27 9.14 -5.78
CA GLY A 136 -14.91 9.47 -7.06
C GLY A 136 -14.87 8.35 -8.10
N LYS A 137 -14.04 7.31 -7.87
CA LYS A 137 -13.92 6.10 -8.71
C LYS A 137 -14.55 4.85 -8.06
N ASP A 138 -15.21 5.00 -6.93
CA ASP A 138 -15.77 3.90 -6.13
C ASP A 138 -14.69 2.88 -5.67
N LEU A 139 -13.50 3.40 -5.33
CA LEU A 139 -12.35 2.63 -4.86
C LEU A 139 -11.98 3.04 -3.43
N THR A 140 -11.66 2.04 -2.60
CA THR A 140 -11.25 2.30 -1.21
C THR A 140 -9.81 2.79 -1.13
N PHE A 141 -9.54 3.62 -0.11
CA PHE A 141 -8.21 4.08 0.23
C PHE A 141 -7.78 3.48 1.58
N ASN A 142 -6.69 2.72 1.61
CA ASN A 142 -6.26 1.94 2.75
C ASN A 142 -4.88 2.41 3.24
N TRP A 143 -4.64 2.31 4.56
CA TRP A 143 -3.38 2.71 5.16
C TRP A 143 -2.95 1.76 6.28
N ILE A 144 -1.63 1.56 6.41
CA ILE A 144 -1.03 0.71 7.44
C ILE A 144 0.09 1.51 8.13
N PRO A 145 -0.25 2.45 9.04
CA PRO A 145 0.76 3.19 9.80
C PRO A 145 1.35 2.35 10.92
N TYR A 146 2.64 2.54 11.22
CA TYR A 146 3.26 1.90 12.36
C TYR A 146 2.89 2.57 13.69
N TYR A 147 3.13 1.87 14.80
CA TYR A 147 2.89 2.33 16.16
C TYR A 147 3.50 3.72 16.41
N ASN A 148 2.67 4.69 16.81
CA ASN A 148 3.02 6.10 16.98
C ASN A 148 3.59 6.80 15.73
N ALA A 149 3.31 6.29 14.54
CA ALA A 149 3.64 7.00 13.29
C ALA A 149 3.00 8.39 13.26
N ASP A 150 3.70 9.36 12.65
CA ASP A 150 3.10 10.67 12.43
C ASP A 150 1.76 10.56 11.68
N GLY A 151 0.69 11.07 12.28
CA GLY A 151 -0.65 11.13 11.69
C GLY A 151 -1.51 9.87 11.86
N TYR A 152 -1.02 8.79 12.50
CA TYR A 152 -1.77 7.53 12.61
C TYR A 152 -3.19 7.72 13.18
N SER A 153 -3.35 8.60 14.18
CA SER A 153 -4.65 8.88 14.82
C SER A 153 -5.60 9.73 13.97
N GLU A 154 -5.07 10.37 12.93
CA GLU A 154 -5.79 11.30 12.05
C GLU A 154 -6.23 10.64 10.73
N TRP A 155 -6.05 9.33 10.58
CA TRP A 155 -6.23 8.60 9.33
C TRP A 155 -7.55 8.90 8.60
N LYS A 156 -8.65 9.07 9.34
CA LYS A 156 -9.95 9.42 8.76
C LYS A 156 -9.96 10.79 8.11
N SER A 157 -9.29 11.77 8.74
CA SER A 157 -9.20 13.15 8.20
C SER A 157 -8.36 13.20 6.92
N PHE A 158 -7.48 12.23 6.73
CA PHE A 158 -6.73 12.07 5.48
C PHE A 158 -7.50 11.36 4.37
N GLY A 159 -8.76 10.97 4.62
CA GLY A 159 -9.63 10.37 3.60
C GLY A 159 -9.44 8.87 3.41
N PHE A 160 -8.78 8.18 4.33
CA PHE A 160 -8.71 6.72 4.31
C PHE A 160 -10.04 6.10 4.73
N ASP A 161 -10.44 5.04 4.06
CA ASP A 161 -11.63 4.25 4.38
C ASP A 161 -11.33 3.22 5.47
N VAL A 162 -10.11 2.65 5.43
CA VAL A 162 -9.63 1.64 6.38
C VAL A 162 -8.19 1.95 6.77
N ALA A 163 -7.87 1.75 8.05
CA ALA A 163 -6.49 1.77 8.53
C ALA A 163 -6.22 0.59 9.46
N TYR A 164 -5.02 0.03 9.37
CA TYR A 164 -4.52 -1.05 10.21
C TYR A 164 -3.26 -0.58 10.91
N LEU A 165 -3.21 -0.68 12.23
CA LEU A 165 -2.04 -0.27 13.01
C LEU A 165 -1.02 -1.41 13.06
N GLN A 166 0.23 -1.14 12.64
CA GLN A 166 1.36 -2.04 12.85
C GLN A 166 1.86 -1.87 14.29
N PRO A 167 1.96 -2.93 15.11
CA PRO A 167 2.50 -2.83 16.47
C PRO A 167 3.98 -2.47 16.52
N ASN A 168 4.72 -2.70 15.43
CA ASN A 168 6.17 -2.54 15.36
C ASN A 168 6.89 -3.38 16.43
N TYR A 169 6.40 -4.62 16.63
CA TYR A 169 6.84 -5.51 17.69
C TYR A 169 7.85 -6.56 17.24
N PHE A 170 7.58 -7.20 16.08
CA PHE A 170 8.30 -8.39 15.63
C PHE A 170 9.79 -8.16 15.35
N PHE A 171 10.13 -7.05 14.70
CA PHE A 171 11.46 -6.81 14.12
C PHE A 171 12.53 -6.35 15.11
N ASN A 172 12.19 -6.10 16.38
CA ASN A 172 13.13 -5.62 17.39
C ASN A 172 12.91 -6.33 18.73
N ASP A 173 13.93 -7.09 19.17
CA ASP A 173 13.86 -7.88 20.40
C ASP A 173 13.79 -7.02 21.68
N ALA A 174 14.22 -5.76 21.62
CA ALA A 174 14.09 -4.82 22.73
C ALA A 174 12.66 -4.31 22.97
N ILE A 175 11.74 -4.54 22.03
CA ILE A 175 10.34 -4.15 22.18
C ILE A 175 9.63 -5.19 23.06
N PRO A 176 9.06 -4.80 24.22
CA PRO A 176 8.39 -5.71 25.13
C PRO A 176 7.02 -6.15 24.58
N GLU A 177 6.53 -7.27 25.09
CA GLU A 177 5.23 -7.85 24.72
C GLU A 177 4.05 -6.90 25.02
N SER A 178 4.16 -6.09 26.09
CA SER A 178 3.15 -5.06 26.43
C SER A 178 2.85 -4.08 25.27
N ARG A 179 3.74 -3.99 24.27
CA ARG A 179 3.51 -3.24 23.03
C ARG A 179 2.27 -3.71 22.27
N LEU A 180 1.96 -5.00 22.32
CA LEU A 180 0.79 -5.57 21.65
C LEU A 180 -0.50 -5.06 22.29
N ASP A 181 -0.58 -5.07 23.63
CA ASP A 181 -1.72 -4.51 24.35
C ASP A 181 -1.88 -3.01 24.09
N GLU A 182 -0.78 -2.26 24.17
CA GLU A 182 -0.78 -0.82 23.87
C GLU A 182 -1.26 -0.53 22.44
N ALA A 183 -0.79 -1.30 21.45
CA ALA A 183 -1.19 -1.16 20.06
C ALA A 183 -2.67 -1.52 19.87
N CYS A 184 -3.16 -2.59 20.50
CA CYS A 184 -4.57 -2.96 20.51
C CYS A 184 -5.46 -1.85 21.07
N ASP A 185 -5.05 -1.23 22.18
CA ASP A 185 -5.80 -0.13 22.80
C ASP A 185 -5.82 1.12 21.92
N LEU A 186 -4.70 1.44 21.25
CA LEU A 186 -4.64 2.53 20.28
C LEU A 186 -5.54 2.23 19.06
N ALA A 187 -5.48 1.02 18.51
CA ALA A 187 -6.31 0.61 17.38
C ALA A 187 -7.80 0.71 17.73
N LYS A 188 -8.23 0.21 18.90
CA LYS A 188 -9.61 0.36 19.39
C LYS A 188 -10.02 1.81 19.53
N ARG A 189 -9.18 2.63 20.18
CA ARG A 189 -9.41 4.07 20.44
C ARG A 189 -9.63 4.84 19.12
N HIS A 190 -8.82 4.54 18.12
CA HIS A 190 -8.86 5.22 16.83
C HIS A 190 -9.67 4.49 15.76
N LYS A 191 -10.37 3.39 16.12
CA LYS A 191 -11.21 2.58 15.23
C LYS A 191 -10.43 2.06 14.01
N MET A 192 -9.23 1.54 14.26
CA MET A 192 -8.36 0.89 13.29
C MET A 192 -8.44 -0.63 13.46
N GLY A 193 -8.06 -1.37 12.42
CA GLY A 193 -7.66 -2.76 12.53
C GLY A 193 -6.23 -2.91 13.07
N MET A 194 -5.78 -4.14 13.18
CA MET A 194 -4.40 -4.48 13.52
C MET A 194 -3.76 -5.23 12.36
N GLU A 195 -2.47 -5.01 12.14
CA GLU A 195 -1.64 -5.82 11.26
C GLU A 195 -0.75 -6.74 12.10
N ILE A 196 -0.59 -8.00 11.66
CA ILE A 196 0.40 -8.94 12.21
C ILE A 196 1.63 -8.85 11.32
N GLU A 197 2.76 -8.42 11.89
CA GLU A 197 4.02 -8.20 11.18
C GLU A 197 4.98 -9.35 11.45
N PHE A 198 5.50 -9.97 10.41
CA PHE A 198 6.59 -10.96 10.54
C PHE A 198 7.33 -11.15 9.21
N ASP A 199 8.49 -11.78 9.29
CA ASP A 199 9.29 -12.19 8.14
C ASP A 199 9.84 -13.61 8.32
N GLY A 200 10.82 -14.02 7.51
CA GLY A 200 11.45 -15.33 7.60
C GLY A 200 12.09 -15.67 8.96
N ASN A 201 12.29 -14.67 9.85
CA ASN A 201 12.77 -14.90 11.21
C ASN A 201 11.69 -15.55 12.11
N ALA A 202 10.43 -15.61 11.67
CA ALA A 202 9.37 -16.35 12.34
C ALA A 202 9.56 -17.87 12.28
N LEU A 203 10.38 -18.38 11.34
CA LEU A 203 10.73 -19.79 11.29
C LEU A 203 11.51 -20.19 12.55
N GLU A 204 11.25 -21.38 13.07
CA GLU A 204 11.91 -21.91 14.27
C GLU A 204 13.44 -21.87 14.15
N SER A 205 13.98 -22.21 12.98
CA SER A 205 15.41 -22.17 12.68
C SER A 205 16.05 -20.77 12.81
N ASN A 206 15.25 -19.69 12.74
CA ASN A 206 15.72 -18.31 12.72
C ASN A 206 15.47 -17.57 14.05
N GLY A 207 14.80 -18.20 15.02
CA GLY A 207 14.82 -17.84 16.44
C GLY A 207 13.79 -16.79 16.89
N ARG A 208 12.90 -16.27 16.03
CA ARG A 208 11.86 -15.30 16.41
C ARG A 208 10.42 -15.85 16.33
N GLY A 209 10.25 -17.16 16.23
CA GLY A 209 8.93 -17.79 16.23
C GLY A 209 8.09 -17.39 17.45
N TYR A 210 8.72 -17.28 18.63
CA TYR A 210 8.05 -16.85 19.86
C TYR A 210 7.37 -15.48 19.75
N LYS A 211 7.93 -14.55 18.96
CA LYS A 211 7.29 -13.24 18.74
C LYS A 211 6.03 -13.34 17.89
N LEU A 212 5.98 -14.26 16.94
CA LEU A 212 4.77 -14.53 16.16
C LEU A 212 3.70 -15.19 17.03
N GLU A 213 4.08 -16.09 17.96
CA GLU A 213 3.15 -16.75 18.89
C GLU A 213 2.49 -15.76 19.87
N ASN A 214 3.13 -14.63 20.16
CA ASN A 214 2.59 -13.61 21.06
C ASN A 214 1.48 -12.74 20.41
N TYR A 215 1.32 -12.73 19.07
CA TYR A 215 0.23 -12.03 18.40
C TYR A 215 -1.12 -12.75 18.58
#